data_c8b819bf58aa52fdab9a6c8946cc76bc
#
_entry.id   c8b819bf58aa52fdab9a6c8946cc76bc
#
_cell.length_a   1.000
_cell.length_b   1.000
_cell.length_c   1.000
_cell.angle_alpha   90.00
_cell.angle_beta   90.00
_cell.angle_gamma   90.00
#
_symmetry.space_group_name_H-M   'P 1'
#
loop_
_entity.id
_entity.type
_entity.pdbx_description
1 polymer ?
#
loop_
_entity_poly.entity_id
_entity_poly.type
_entity_poly.pdbx_seq_one_letter_code
_entity_poly.pdbx_strand_id
1 'polypeptide(L)'
;MIRGLFNDFETRIAIPTPTDKLTIMSDGNNDYTIVLPEYFDVDCINYGQKIKTKDGKKVFPPIKKIVYGKLNPDDIETNTVESINSVLREKISRLCRKTKKISKNKYSLDSSLWLFKFAWNFIHKRHEHFLTPAMIEGISHKRWTWGMFLHAQLTDINQDKPIPFV
;
A
#
# COMPACT_ATOMS: atom_id res chain seq x y z
N MET A 1 -3.82 16.36 -2.14
CA MET A 1 -3.00 15.12 -1.93
C MET A 1 -3.86 13.86 -2.07
N ILE A 2 -4.98 13.69 -1.38
CA ILE A 2 -5.85 12.50 -1.42
C ILE A 2 -6.43 12.25 -2.82
N ARG A 3 -6.94 13.26 -3.53
CA ARG A 3 -7.44 13.13 -4.91
C ARG A 3 -6.39 12.58 -5.88
N GLY A 4 -5.13 13.02 -5.75
CA GLY A 4 -4.04 12.47 -6.59
C GLY A 4 -3.75 10.99 -6.33
N LEU A 5 -3.97 10.51 -5.10
CA LEU A 5 -3.88 9.09 -4.76
C LEU A 5 -5.00 8.29 -5.47
N PHE A 6 -6.24 8.81 -5.44
CA PHE A 6 -7.36 8.11 -6.07
C PHE A 6 -7.33 8.14 -7.58
N ASN A 7 -6.83 9.20 -8.21
CA ASN A 7 -6.59 9.21 -9.66
C ASN A 7 -5.66 8.07 -10.11
N ASP A 8 -4.57 7.85 -9.37
CA ASP A 8 -3.63 6.77 -9.68
C ASP A 8 -4.20 5.39 -9.33
N PHE A 9 -5.00 5.33 -8.27
CA PHE A 9 -5.62 4.09 -7.79
C PHE A 9 -6.71 3.59 -8.73
N GLU A 10 -7.59 4.48 -9.19
CA GLU A 10 -8.68 4.16 -10.12
C GLU A 10 -8.18 3.52 -11.42
N THR A 11 -7.00 3.94 -11.91
CA THR A 11 -6.40 3.38 -13.13
C THR A 11 -5.83 1.97 -12.95
N ARG A 12 -5.70 1.49 -11.69
CA ARG A 12 -5.01 0.24 -11.36
C ARG A 12 -5.91 -0.86 -10.82
N ILE A 13 -7.16 -0.55 -10.54
CA ILE A 13 -8.12 -1.52 -10.01
C ILE A 13 -9.20 -1.82 -11.05
N ALA A 14 -9.82 -2.99 -10.92
CA ALA A 14 -11.04 -3.28 -11.64
C ALA A 14 -12.15 -2.31 -11.19
N ILE A 15 -13.00 -1.88 -12.12
CA ILE A 15 -14.14 -1.01 -11.80
C ILE A 15 -15.07 -1.78 -10.86
N PRO A 16 -15.32 -1.30 -9.64
CA PRO A 16 -16.17 -1.99 -8.68
C PRO A 16 -17.63 -1.95 -9.17
N THR A 17 -18.37 -2.99 -8.82
CA THR A 17 -19.79 -3.14 -9.16
C THR A 17 -20.62 -3.32 -7.89
N PRO A 18 -21.94 -3.15 -7.93
CA PRO A 18 -22.81 -3.42 -6.78
C PRO A 18 -22.76 -4.87 -6.28
N THR A 19 -22.38 -5.81 -7.17
CA THR A 19 -22.21 -7.25 -6.84
C THR A 19 -20.79 -7.60 -6.38
N ASP A 20 -19.79 -6.83 -6.85
CA ASP A 20 -18.38 -7.00 -6.47
C ASP A 20 -17.84 -5.66 -5.97
N LYS A 21 -18.10 -5.40 -4.69
CA LYS A 21 -17.82 -4.12 -4.06
C LYS A 21 -16.37 -3.99 -3.63
N LEU A 22 -15.79 -2.83 -3.90
CA LEU A 22 -14.49 -2.48 -3.37
C LEU A 22 -14.58 -2.19 -1.86
N THR A 23 -13.80 -2.89 -1.06
CA THR A 23 -13.72 -2.64 0.39
C THR A 23 -12.53 -1.75 0.70
N ILE A 24 -12.78 -0.61 1.31
CA ILE A 24 -11.78 0.39 1.69
C ILE A 24 -11.82 0.60 3.21
N MET A 25 -10.66 0.64 3.82
CA MET A 25 -10.50 0.94 5.24
C MET A 25 -9.48 2.04 5.43
N SER A 26 -9.78 3.00 6.30
CA SER A 26 -8.85 4.09 6.61
C SER A 26 -8.81 4.43 8.10
N ASP A 27 -7.92 5.34 8.45
CA ASP A 27 -7.96 6.05 9.72
C ASP A 27 -9.14 7.03 9.78
N GLY A 28 -9.28 7.77 10.90
CA GLY A 28 -10.39 8.69 11.12
C GLY A 28 -10.32 10.01 10.33
N ASN A 29 -9.56 10.11 9.24
CA ASN A 29 -9.51 11.32 8.42
C ASN A 29 -10.81 11.48 7.60
N ASN A 30 -11.54 12.57 7.84
CA ASN A 30 -12.80 12.87 7.17
C ASN A 30 -12.65 13.15 5.67
N ASP A 31 -11.48 13.54 5.20
CA ASP A 31 -11.26 13.82 3.77
C ASP A 31 -11.61 12.62 2.89
N TYR A 32 -11.36 11.39 3.37
CA TYR A 32 -11.72 10.17 2.64
C TYR A 32 -13.24 10.04 2.44
N THR A 33 -14.04 10.43 3.43
CA THR A 33 -15.49 10.38 3.33
C THR A 33 -16.03 11.31 2.24
N ILE A 34 -15.35 12.44 2.01
CA ILE A 34 -15.74 13.43 1.01
C ILE A 34 -15.25 13.01 -0.37
N VAL A 35 -14.03 12.54 -0.46
CA VAL A 35 -13.36 12.30 -1.74
C VAL A 35 -13.78 10.97 -2.38
N LEU A 36 -14.07 9.93 -1.59
CA LEU A 36 -14.43 8.61 -2.14
C LEU A 36 -15.63 8.64 -3.10
N PRO A 37 -16.74 9.36 -2.81
CA PRO A 37 -17.88 9.45 -3.73
C PRO A 37 -17.60 10.22 -5.03
N GLU A 38 -16.47 10.94 -5.13
CA GLU A 38 -16.06 11.61 -6.36
C GLU A 38 -15.50 10.62 -7.40
N TYR A 39 -14.99 9.45 -6.93
CA TYR A 39 -14.31 8.44 -7.74
C TYR A 39 -15.10 7.14 -7.89
N PHE A 40 -15.90 6.79 -6.90
CA PHE A 40 -16.62 5.52 -6.86
C PHE A 40 -18.06 5.74 -6.51
N ASP A 41 -18.95 5.02 -7.18
CA ASP A 41 -20.34 4.97 -6.78
C ASP A 41 -20.46 4.37 -5.37
N VAL A 42 -21.21 5.05 -4.51
CA VAL A 42 -21.41 4.65 -3.10
C VAL A 42 -21.99 3.25 -2.99
N ASP A 43 -22.81 2.85 -3.96
CA ASP A 43 -23.40 1.50 -4.01
C ASP A 43 -22.38 0.41 -4.41
N CYS A 44 -21.23 0.80 -4.96
CA CYS A 44 -20.15 -0.09 -5.38
C CYS A 44 -19.03 -0.21 -4.36
N ILE A 45 -19.09 0.50 -3.23
CA ILE A 45 -18.05 0.47 -2.19
C ILE A 45 -18.58 0.08 -0.82
N ASN A 46 -17.69 -0.56 -0.04
CA ASN A 46 -17.82 -0.70 1.40
C ASN A 46 -16.71 0.10 2.05
N TYR A 47 -17.04 1.07 2.89
CA TYR A 47 -16.04 1.93 3.50
C TYR A 47 -16.17 1.99 5.02
N GLY A 48 -15.07 1.68 5.71
CA GLY A 48 -14.95 1.72 7.16
C GLY A 48 -13.79 2.57 7.66
N GLN A 49 -13.98 3.22 8.78
CA GLN A 49 -12.96 4.02 9.46
C GLN A 49 -12.63 3.47 10.84
N LYS A 50 -11.33 3.43 11.17
CA LYS A 50 -10.82 3.15 12.52
C LYS A 50 -10.33 4.44 13.16
N ILE A 51 -11.16 5.06 13.99
CA ILE A 51 -10.91 6.35 14.62
C ILE A 51 -10.19 6.15 15.95
N LYS A 52 -8.96 6.66 16.07
CA LYS A 52 -8.18 6.64 17.32
C LYS A 52 -8.41 7.92 18.11
N THR A 53 -9.01 7.81 19.28
CA THR A 53 -9.25 8.94 20.17
C THR A 53 -8.20 8.97 21.28
N LYS A 54 -7.63 10.14 21.53
CA LYS A 54 -6.68 10.40 22.61
C LYS A 54 -7.12 11.62 23.40
N ASP A 55 -7.03 11.53 24.71
CA ASP A 55 -7.15 12.68 25.59
C ASP A 55 -5.87 12.80 26.42
N GLY A 56 -5.05 13.77 26.08
CA GLY A 56 -3.71 13.93 26.63
C GLY A 56 -2.84 12.67 26.42
N LYS A 57 -2.44 12.02 27.52
CA LYS A 57 -1.67 10.76 27.50
C LYS A 57 -2.57 9.51 27.46
N LYS A 58 -3.87 9.64 27.72
CA LYS A 58 -4.81 8.52 27.76
C LYS A 58 -5.25 8.13 26.35
N VAL A 59 -5.09 6.85 26.03
CA VAL A 59 -5.53 6.27 24.76
C VAL A 59 -6.81 5.48 25.03
N PHE A 60 -7.86 5.79 24.28
CA PHE A 60 -9.13 5.06 24.34
C PHE A 60 -9.15 3.95 23.28
N PRO A 61 -9.97 2.91 23.46
CA PRO A 61 -10.21 1.94 22.42
C PRO A 61 -10.65 2.63 21.12
N PRO A 62 -10.17 2.17 19.96
CA PRO A 62 -10.52 2.80 18.69
C PRO A 62 -12.02 2.59 18.39
N ILE A 63 -12.65 3.64 17.86
CA ILE A 63 -14.04 3.56 17.39
C ILE A 63 -14.00 3.09 15.94
N LYS A 64 -14.72 2.01 15.64
CA LYS A 64 -14.89 1.48 14.30
C LYS A 64 -16.21 1.96 13.71
N LYS A 65 -16.17 2.76 12.65
CA LYS A 65 -17.32 3.40 12.03
C LYS A 65 -17.48 2.92 10.60
N ILE A 66 -18.66 2.39 10.26
CA ILE A 66 -19.05 2.09 8.88
C ILE A 66 -19.59 3.40 8.28
N VAL A 67 -19.04 3.82 7.15
CA VAL A 67 -19.43 5.05 6.46
C VAL A 67 -20.30 4.74 5.25
N TYR A 68 -19.88 3.77 4.43
CA TYR A 68 -20.64 3.33 3.25
C TYR A 68 -20.72 1.80 3.22
N GLY A 69 -21.82 1.29 2.67
CA GLY A 69 -22.04 -0.13 2.44
C GLY A 69 -22.27 -0.94 3.70
N LYS A 70 -21.94 -2.23 3.62
CA LYS A 70 -22.10 -3.21 4.71
C LYS A 70 -20.75 -3.83 5.04
N LEU A 71 -20.29 -3.64 6.27
CA LEU A 71 -19.08 -4.23 6.81
C LEU A 71 -19.35 -4.82 8.18
N ASN A 72 -18.63 -5.87 8.55
CA ASN A 72 -18.54 -6.24 9.93
C ASN A 72 -17.58 -5.27 10.65
N PRO A 73 -17.96 -4.59 11.74
CA PRO A 73 -17.07 -3.71 12.47
C PRO A 73 -15.76 -4.36 12.90
N ASP A 74 -15.76 -5.66 13.15
CA ASP A 74 -14.55 -6.39 13.55
C ASP A 74 -13.50 -6.47 12.44
N ASP A 75 -13.93 -6.47 11.18
CA ASP A 75 -13.04 -6.49 10.02
C ASP A 75 -12.40 -5.12 9.73
N ILE A 76 -12.89 -4.03 10.35
CA ILE A 76 -12.33 -2.70 10.14
C ILE A 76 -10.98 -2.60 10.87
N GLU A 77 -9.90 -2.78 10.12
CA GLU A 77 -8.53 -2.78 10.62
C GLU A 77 -7.59 -1.96 9.73
N THR A 78 -6.65 -1.25 10.36
CA THR A 78 -5.58 -0.50 9.68
C THR A 78 -4.19 -1.09 9.95
N ASN A 79 -4.13 -2.22 10.64
CA ASN A 79 -2.89 -2.82 11.15
C ASN A 79 -1.92 -3.17 10.03
N THR A 80 -2.41 -3.67 8.90
CA THR A 80 -1.58 -4.03 7.73
C THR A 80 -0.86 -2.81 7.17
N VAL A 81 -1.58 -1.69 6.97
CA VAL A 81 -1.00 -0.44 6.46
C VAL A 81 -0.02 0.16 7.48
N GLU A 82 -0.36 0.12 8.76
CA GLU A 82 0.53 0.59 9.83
C GLU A 82 1.82 -0.24 9.89
N SER A 83 1.72 -1.56 9.75
CA SER A 83 2.86 -2.47 9.70
C SER A 83 3.76 -2.15 8.49
N ILE A 84 3.21 -2.05 7.29
CA ILE A 84 3.97 -1.70 6.08
C ILE A 84 4.63 -0.33 6.24
N ASN A 85 3.93 0.66 6.76
CA ASN A 85 4.47 1.99 7.02
C ASN A 85 5.63 1.95 8.04
N SER A 86 5.57 1.07 9.04
CA SER A 86 6.65 0.86 10.00
C SER A 86 7.89 0.29 9.33
N VAL A 87 7.71 -0.74 8.52
CA VAL A 87 8.81 -1.37 7.76
C VAL A 87 9.42 -0.39 6.75
N LEU A 88 8.60 0.40 6.04
CA LEU A 88 9.09 1.44 5.13
C LEU A 88 10.00 2.44 5.85
N ARG A 89 9.61 2.89 7.04
CA ARG A 89 10.43 3.81 7.85
C ARG A 89 11.71 3.17 8.37
N GLU A 90 11.67 1.89 8.69
CA GLU A 90 12.84 1.13 9.10
C GLU A 90 13.85 0.95 7.95
N LYS A 91 13.38 0.55 6.78
CA LYS A 91 14.23 0.22 5.63
C LYS A 91 14.67 1.45 4.83
N ILE A 92 13.85 2.50 4.78
CA ILE A 92 14.15 3.73 4.05
C ILE A 92 14.35 4.86 5.05
N SER A 93 15.59 5.13 5.40
CA SER A 93 15.96 6.15 6.41
C SER A 93 15.41 7.55 6.12
N ARG A 94 15.14 7.86 4.84
CA ARG A 94 14.56 9.13 4.39
C ARG A 94 13.08 9.30 4.74
N LEU A 95 12.38 8.19 5.07
CA LEU A 95 10.98 8.17 5.50
C LEU A 95 10.83 8.15 7.04
N CYS A 96 11.94 8.09 7.78
CA CYS A 96 11.91 8.12 9.24
C CYS A 96 11.31 9.43 9.74
N ARG A 97 10.45 9.34 10.75
CA ARG A 97 9.94 10.54 11.44
C ARG A 97 11.11 11.24 12.18
N LYS A 98 11.11 12.59 12.15
CA LYS A 98 12.12 13.42 12.83
C LYS A 98 13.55 13.14 12.36
N THR A 99 13.76 12.74 11.12
CA THR A 99 15.10 12.56 10.55
C THR A 99 15.63 13.85 9.94
N LYS A 100 16.94 14.09 10.08
CA LYS A 100 17.66 15.11 9.31
C LYS A 100 17.96 14.66 7.87
N LYS A 101 17.73 13.37 7.55
CA LYS A 101 18.01 12.74 6.25
C LYS A 101 16.81 12.81 5.30
N ILE A 102 16.04 13.90 5.34
CA ILE A 102 14.89 14.09 4.43
C ILE A 102 15.39 14.07 2.99
N SER A 103 14.64 13.39 2.11
CA SER A 103 14.98 13.38 0.68
C SER A 103 14.77 14.77 0.08
N LYS A 104 15.86 15.38 -0.42
CA LYS A 104 15.81 16.65 -1.15
C LYS A 104 15.47 16.46 -2.62
N ASN A 105 15.54 15.22 -3.12
CA ASN A 105 15.32 14.88 -4.51
C ASN A 105 14.23 13.81 -4.61
N LYS A 106 13.17 14.11 -5.37
CA LYS A 106 12.05 13.20 -5.63
C LYS A 106 12.52 11.90 -6.29
N TYR A 107 13.34 11.98 -7.33
CA TYR A 107 13.84 10.79 -8.05
C TYR A 107 14.59 9.81 -7.13
N SER A 108 15.38 10.34 -6.21
CA SER A 108 16.12 9.51 -5.24
C SER A 108 15.19 8.82 -4.23
N LEU A 109 14.07 9.46 -3.86
CA LEU A 109 13.04 8.84 -3.03
C LEU A 109 12.28 7.78 -3.80
N ASP A 110 11.85 8.09 -5.01
CA ASP A 110 11.11 7.18 -5.89
C ASP A 110 11.96 5.92 -6.17
N SER A 111 13.25 6.08 -6.50
CA SER A 111 14.17 4.95 -6.69
C SER A 111 14.27 4.07 -5.45
N SER A 112 14.33 4.67 -4.26
CA SER A 112 14.37 3.92 -2.99
C SER A 112 13.08 3.16 -2.74
N LEU A 113 11.93 3.74 -3.08
CA LEU A 113 10.62 3.09 -2.98
C LEU A 113 10.47 1.94 -3.98
N TRP A 114 10.96 2.11 -5.21
CA TRP A 114 10.98 1.04 -6.21
C TRP A 114 11.84 -0.14 -5.79
N LEU A 115 13.05 0.10 -5.29
CA LEU A 115 13.92 -0.95 -4.76
C LEU A 115 13.28 -1.66 -3.56
N PHE A 116 12.63 -0.91 -2.68
CA PHE A 116 11.89 -1.48 -1.57
C PHE A 116 10.73 -2.35 -2.06
N LYS A 117 9.90 -1.84 -2.99
CA LYS A 117 8.77 -2.57 -3.58
C LYS A 117 9.23 -3.89 -4.21
N PHE A 118 10.32 -3.86 -4.97
CA PHE A 118 10.90 -5.07 -5.56
C PHE A 118 11.37 -6.04 -4.47
N ALA A 119 12.19 -5.59 -3.53
CA ALA A 119 12.69 -6.42 -2.45
C ALA A 119 11.55 -7.04 -1.62
N TRP A 120 10.53 -6.26 -1.30
CA TRP A 120 9.36 -6.72 -0.55
C TRP A 120 8.60 -7.82 -1.28
N ASN A 121 8.34 -7.62 -2.57
CA ASN A 121 7.50 -8.55 -3.33
C ASN A 121 8.25 -9.79 -3.80
N PHE A 122 9.53 -9.69 -4.13
CA PHE A 122 10.27 -10.79 -4.80
C PHE A 122 11.37 -11.42 -3.95
N ILE A 123 11.91 -10.71 -2.96
CA ILE A 123 13.05 -11.18 -2.16
C ILE A 123 12.66 -11.53 -0.73
N HIS A 124 11.81 -10.69 -0.08
CA HIS A 124 11.42 -10.90 1.30
C HIS A 124 10.44 -12.06 1.44
N LYS A 125 10.78 -13.01 2.33
CA LYS A 125 9.87 -14.09 2.71
C LYS A 125 8.88 -13.61 3.77
N ARG A 126 7.62 -13.99 3.63
CA ARG A 126 6.67 -13.95 4.74
C ARG A 126 6.97 -15.10 5.72
N HIS A 127 7.01 -14.78 7.01
CA HIS A 127 7.36 -15.76 8.05
C HIS A 127 6.47 -17.01 8.03
N GLU A 128 5.20 -16.86 7.69
CA GLU A 128 4.21 -17.93 7.75
C GLU A 128 4.33 -18.97 6.63
N HIS A 129 4.81 -18.59 5.45
CA HIS A 129 4.74 -19.45 4.27
C HIS A 129 6.07 -19.69 3.56
N PHE A 130 7.17 -19.10 4.02
CA PHE A 130 8.48 -19.10 3.34
C PHE A 130 8.45 -18.60 1.88
N LEU A 131 7.28 -18.13 1.43
CA LEU A 131 7.05 -17.60 0.08
C LEU A 131 7.13 -16.07 0.08
N THR A 132 7.45 -15.53 -1.07
CA THR A 132 7.36 -14.06 -1.28
C THR A 132 5.95 -13.69 -1.73
N PRO A 133 5.49 -12.42 -1.55
CA PRO A 133 4.21 -12.00 -2.08
C PRO A 133 4.01 -12.32 -3.56
N ALA A 134 5.01 -12.09 -4.40
CA ALA A 134 4.95 -12.41 -5.84
C ALA A 134 4.81 -13.91 -6.13
N MET A 135 5.31 -14.78 -5.25
CA MET A 135 5.10 -16.23 -5.36
C MET A 135 3.70 -16.63 -4.93
N ILE A 136 3.13 -15.99 -3.92
CA ILE A 136 1.76 -16.23 -3.46
C ILE A 136 0.75 -15.86 -4.56
N GLU A 137 0.98 -14.75 -5.24
CA GLU A 137 0.12 -14.26 -6.34
C GLU A 137 0.42 -14.95 -7.70
N GLY A 138 1.32 -15.94 -7.73
CA GLY A 138 1.66 -16.67 -8.96
C GLY A 138 2.46 -15.86 -9.99
N ILE A 139 2.91 -14.65 -9.66
CA ILE A 139 3.70 -13.77 -10.53
C ILE A 139 5.11 -14.31 -10.71
N SER A 140 5.65 -15.01 -9.71
CA SER A 140 6.99 -15.60 -9.76
C SER A 140 6.98 -17.03 -9.23
N HIS A 141 7.58 -17.95 -9.97
CA HIS A 141 7.72 -19.35 -9.54
C HIS A 141 8.87 -19.57 -8.55
N LYS A 142 9.73 -18.58 -8.35
CA LYS A 142 10.90 -18.67 -7.48
C LYS A 142 11.17 -17.38 -6.76
N ARG A 143 11.83 -17.50 -5.62
CA ARG A 143 12.35 -16.34 -4.89
C ARG A 143 13.52 -15.73 -5.65
N TRP A 144 13.50 -14.42 -5.81
CA TRP A 144 14.59 -13.65 -6.40
C TRP A 144 15.70 -13.37 -5.38
N THR A 145 16.89 -13.13 -5.90
CA THR A 145 18.04 -12.59 -5.14
C THR A 145 18.44 -11.25 -5.72
N TRP A 146 19.18 -10.46 -4.97
CA TRP A 146 19.74 -9.21 -5.50
C TRP A 146 20.64 -9.44 -6.71
N GLY A 147 21.42 -10.54 -6.72
CA GLY A 147 22.25 -10.90 -7.87
C GLY A 147 21.41 -11.12 -9.13
N MET A 148 20.30 -11.86 -9.03
CA MET A 148 19.38 -12.06 -10.17
C MET A 148 18.76 -10.76 -10.66
N PHE A 149 18.34 -9.88 -9.75
CA PHE A 149 17.80 -8.58 -10.09
C PHE A 149 18.80 -7.71 -10.87
N LEU A 150 20.03 -7.62 -10.36
CA LEU A 150 21.07 -6.83 -11.02
C LEU A 150 21.46 -7.40 -12.38
N HIS A 151 21.51 -8.74 -12.50
CA HIS A 151 21.82 -9.40 -13.76
C HIS A 151 20.72 -9.19 -14.81
N ALA A 152 19.45 -9.29 -14.41
CA ALA A 152 18.32 -9.03 -15.31
C ALA A 152 18.33 -7.59 -15.85
N GLN A 153 18.61 -6.59 -15.01
CA GLN A 153 18.73 -5.20 -15.46
C GLN A 153 19.86 -5.00 -16.49
N LEU A 154 20.98 -5.68 -16.30
CA LEU A 154 22.11 -5.54 -17.23
C LEU A 154 21.84 -6.19 -18.59
N THR A 155 21.07 -7.28 -18.62
CA THR A 155 20.71 -7.95 -19.89
C THR A 155 19.62 -7.21 -20.66
N ASP A 156 18.67 -6.54 -19.97
CA ASP A 156 17.57 -5.84 -20.63
C ASP A 156 17.97 -4.47 -21.18
N ILE A 157 18.95 -3.79 -20.56
CA ILE A 157 19.51 -2.54 -21.10
C ILE A 157 20.10 -2.72 -22.51
N ASN A 158 20.57 -3.92 -22.84
CA ASN A 158 21.14 -4.23 -24.16
C ASN A 158 20.10 -4.66 -25.21
N GLN A 159 18.82 -4.77 -24.87
CA GLN A 159 17.78 -5.29 -25.77
C GLN A 159 16.66 -4.32 -26.14
N ASP A 160 16.72 -3.05 -25.76
CA ASP A 160 15.71 -2.00 -26.05
C ASP A 160 14.23 -2.43 -25.83
N LYS A 161 13.99 -3.44 -25.00
CA LYS A 161 12.65 -3.90 -24.65
C LYS A 161 12.27 -3.40 -23.26
N PRO A 162 11.14 -2.67 -23.12
CA PRO A 162 10.65 -2.30 -21.81
C PRO A 162 10.31 -3.56 -21.01
N ILE A 163 10.84 -3.68 -19.80
CA ILE A 163 10.48 -4.74 -18.86
C ILE A 163 8.99 -4.57 -18.57
N PRO A 164 8.13 -5.56 -18.80
CA PRO A 164 6.73 -5.47 -18.40
C PRO A 164 6.67 -5.51 -16.87
N PHE A 165 6.55 -4.36 -16.27
CA PHE A 165 6.17 -4.24 -14.86
C PHE A 165 4.64 -4.37 -14.79
N VAL A 166 4.18 -5.53 -14.37
CA VAL A 166 2.80 -5.76 -13.95
C VAL A 166 2.59 -5.17 -12.55
#